data_cf4f268ff83db97b5324fe9de9361ca2
#
_entry.id   cf4f268ff83db97b5324fe9de9361ca2
#
_cell.length_a   1.000
_cell.length_b   1.000
_cell.length_c   1.000
_cell.angle_alpha   90.00
_cell.angle_beta   90.00
_cell.angle_gamma   90.00
#
_symmetry.space_group_name_H-M   'P 1'
#
loop_
_entity.id
_entity.type
_entity.pdbx_description
1 polymer ?
#
loop_
_entity_poly.entity_id
_entity_poly.type
_entity_poly.pdbx_seq_one_letter_code
_entity_poly.pdbx_strand_id
1 'polypeptide(L)'
;MAAKTADARLEERWRDILSVHARTLCEIDRALHPHGLGASDFEVLDILANATPEEADHCRVQNLVGRVHLSQSALSRLIARLEKDGLVTRSMCAEDRRGVFVSLTQKGRDLHAEVLPLQRAALARTLGDGEAASGR
;
A
#
# COMPACT_ATOMS: atom_id res chain seq x y z
N MET A 1 31.99 -23.70 18.58
CA MET A 1 31.44 -22.40 18.12
C MET A 1 30.50 -21.85 19.18
N ALA A 2 30.67 -20.59 19.51
CA ALA A 2 29.75 -19.92 20.42
C ALA A 2 28.38 -19.77 19.80
N ALA A 3 27.30 -20.02 20.55
CA ALA A 3 25.95 -19.78 20.12
C ALA A 3 25.75 -18.27 19.93
N LYS A 4 24.96 -17.91 18.95
CA LYS A 4 24.58 -16.48 18.74
C LYS A 4 23.81 -15.99 19.96
N THR A 5 24.10 -14.78 20.39
CA THR A 5 23.34 -14.13 21.45
C THR A 5 21.91 -13.87 20.99
N ALA A 6 21.00 -13.66 21.94
CA ALA A 6 19.62 -13.29 21.63
C ALA A 6 19.57 -12.00 20.80
N ASP A 7 20.40 -11.02 21.15
CA ASP A 7 20.48 -9.75 20.44
C ASP A 7 20.97 -9.94 19.01
N ALA A 8 21.98 -10.78 18.79
CA ALA A 8 22.48 -11.06 17.44
C ALA A 8 21.40 -11.71 16.56
N ARG A 9 20.58 -12.59 17.14
CA ARG A 9 19.46 -13.22 16.43
C ARG A 9 18.37 -12.22 16.07
N LEU A 10 18.09 -11.28 16.95
CA LEU A 10 17.11 -10.22 16.70
C LEU A 10 17.60 -9.28 15.59
N GLU A 11 18.87 -8.91 15.60
CA GLU A 11 19.46 -8.07 14.55
C GLU A 11 19.44 -8.76 13.21
N GLU A 12 19.74 -10.04 13.16
CA GLU A 12 19.73 -10.85 11.96
C GLU A 12 18.30 -10.92 11.38
N ARG A 13 17.32 -11.18 12.24
CA ARG A 13 15.90 -11.19 11.87
C ARG A 13 15.46 -9.85 11.33
N TRP A 14 15.87 -8.76 11.97
CA TRP A 14 15.57 -7.41 11.51
C TRP A 14 16.12 -7.15 10.11
N ARG A 15 17.38 -7.52 9.86
CA ARG A 15 18.00 -7.36 8.54
C ARG A 15 17.30 -8.20 7.47
N ASP A 16 16.84 -9.38 7.81
CA ASP A 16 16.06 -10.23 6.90
C ASP A 16 14.74 -9.56 6.53
N ILE A 17 14.04 -8.98 7.51
CA ILE A 17 12.80 -8.24 7.27
C ILE A 17 13.07 -7.04 6.34
N LEU A 18 14.11 -6.27 6.60
CA LEU A 18 14.49 -5.14 5.76
C LEU A 18 14.79 -5.59 4.32
N SER A 19 15.49 -6.70 4.17
CA SER A 19 15.85 -7.24 2.86
C SER A 19 14.61 -7.67 2.07
N VAL A 20 13.71 -8.40 2.70
CA VAL A 20 12.44 -8.83 2.09
C VAL A 20 11.60 -7.61 1.70
N HIS A 21 11.51 -6.65 2.59
CA HIS A 21 10.76 -5.42 2.35
C HIS A 21 11.31 -4.66 1.14
N ALA A 22 12.63 -4.48 1.08
CA ALA A 22 13.27 -3.73 0.00
C ALA A 22 13.06 -4.42 -1.36
N ARG A 23 13.24 -5.75 -1.41
CA ARG A 23 13.02 -6.52 -2.65
C ARG A 23 11.57 -6.49 -3.10
N THR A 24 10.65 -6.62 -2.15
CA THR A 24 9.22 -6.63 -2.45
C THR A 24 8.77 -5.28 -2.99
N LEU A 25 9.17 -4.18 -2.34
CA LEU A 25 8.87 -2.83 -2.83
C LEU A 25 9.43 -2.61 -4.23
N CYS A 26 10.67 -3.04 -4.47
CA CYS A 26 11.31 -2.88 -5.78
C CYS A 26 10.53 -3.62 -6.88
N GLU A 27 10.11 -4.85 -6.62
CA GLU A 27 9.34 -5.63 -7.58
C GLU A 27 7.95 -5.05 -7.83
N ILE A 28 7.27 -4.57 -6.79
CA ILE A 28 5.97 -3.94 -6.94
C ILE A 28 6.12 -2.64 -7.75
N ASP A 29 7.07 -1.79 -7.39
CA ASP A 29 7.30 -0.53 -8.09
C ASP A 29 7.61 -0.77 -9.57
N ARG A 30 8.44 -1.76 -9.87
CA ARG A 30 8.77 -2.12 -11.25
C ARG A 30 7.54 -2.55 -12.04
N ALA A 31 6.68 -3.37 -11.42
CA ALA A 31 5.45 -3.85 -12.07
C ALA A 31 4.44 -2.73 -12.31
N LEU A 32 4.33 -1.78 -11.39
CA LEU A 32 3.30 -0.74 -11.43
C LEU A 32 3.76 0.56 -12.10
N HIS A 33 5.06 0.79 -12.21
CA HIS A 33 5.62 2.01 -12.79
C HIS A 33 5.07 2.31 -14.21
N PRO A 34 4.95 1.32 -15.12
CA PRO A 34 4.37 1.59 -16.44
C PRO A 34 2.93 2.09 -16.39
N HIS A 35 2.24 1.88 -15.29
CA HIS A 35 0.86 2.33 -15.08
C HIS A 35 0.78 3.63 -14.28
N GLY A 36 1.92 4.26 -14.01
CA GLY A 36 1.99 5.52 -13.29
C GLY A 36 1.82 5.41 -11.79
N LEU A 37 1.97 4.21 -11.22
CA LEU A 37 1.75 3.94 -9.80
C LEU A 37 3.01 3.42 -9.13
N GLY A 38 3.16 3.73 -7.84
CA GLY A 38 4.11 3.08 -6.96
C GLY A 38 3.40 2.14 -5.98
N ALA A 39 4.18 1.42 -5.19
CA ALA A 39 3.66 0.47 -4.22
C ALA A 39 2.68 1.12 -3.22
N SER A 40 3.02 2.30 -2.70
CA SER A 40 2.17 3.01 -1.75
C SER A 40 0.89 3.54 -2.40
N ASP A 41 0.97 3.98 -3.65
CA ASP A 41 -0.21 4.41 -4.41
C ASP A 41 -1.21 3.27 -4.51
N PHE A 42 -0.72 2.07 -4.83
CA PHE A 42 -1.56 0.88 -4.92
C PHE A 42 -2.24 0.57 -3.59
N GLU A 43 -1.52 0.68 -2.47
CA GLU A 43 -2.10 0.39 -1.15
C GLU A 43 -3.31 1.27 -0.86
N VAL A 44 -3.23 2.57 -1.19
CA VAL A 44 -4.34 3.49 -1.00
C VAL A 44 -5.51 3.09 -1.91
N LEU A 45 -5.25 2.85 -3.19
CA LEU A 45 -6.30 2.44 -4.12
C LEU A 45 -6.96 1.12 -3.69
N ASP A 46 -6.16 0.18 -3.19
CA ASP A 46 -6.65 -1.14 -2.76
C ASP A 46 -7.55 -1.02 -1.53
N ILE A 47 -7.15 -0.21 -0.55
CA ILE A 47 -7.98 0.04 0.64
C ILE A 47 -9.32 0.65 0.23
N LEU A 48 -9.30 1.64 -0.65
CA LEU A 48 -10.52 2.30 -1.12
C LEU A 48 -11.38 1.37 -1.96
N ALA A 49 -10.76 0.53 -2.79
CA ALA A 49 -11.50 -0.43 -3.62
C ALA A 49 -12.18 -1.52 -2.80
N ASN A 50 -11.59 -1.90 -1.66
CA ASN A 50 -12.11 -2.95 -0.78
C ASN A 50 -12.94 -2.40 0.37
N ALA A 51 -13.17 -1.09 0.42
CA ALA A 51 -13.99 -0.46 1.44
C ALA A 51 -15.44 -0.95 1.33
N THR A 52 -16.09 -1.15 2.47
CA THR A 52 -17.52 -1.49 2.49
C THR A 52 -18.32 -0.32 1.90
N PRO A 53 -19.57 -0.55 1.44
CA PRO A 53 -20.40 0.54 0.93
C PRO A 53 -20.57 1.70 1.93
N GLU A 54 -20.57 1.39 3.21
CA GLU A 54 -20.66 2.40 4.27
C GLU A 54 -19.35 3.19 4.40
N GLU A 55 -18.21 2.53 4.24
CA GLU A 55 -16.88 3.15 4.31
C GLU A 55 -16.52 3.89 3.01
N ALA A 56 -17.03 3.42 1.88
CA ALA A 56 -16.66 3.96 0.56
C ALA A 56 -16.95 5.46 0.43
N ASP A 57 -18.05 5.92 1.03
CA ASP A 57 -18.43 7.33 0.98
C ASP A 57 -17.82 8.17 2.11
N HIS A 58 -17.19 7.53 3.09
CA HIS A 58 -16.73 8.17 4.31
C HIS A 58 -15.33 7.74 4.74
N CYS A 59 -14.48 7.34 3.80
CA CYS A 59 -13.10 6.96 4.15
C CYS A 59 -12.27 8.22 4.46
N ARG A 60 -11.98 8.43 5.74
CA ARG A 60 -11.18 9.57 6.18
C ARG A 60 -9.70 9.33 5.89
N VAL A 61 -9.01 10.41 5.50
CA VAL A 61 -7.55 10.38 5.32
C VAL A 61 -6.85 9.87 6.59
N GLN A 62 -7.33 10.27 7.76
CA GLN A 62 -6.76 9.82 9.04
C GLN A 62 -6.83 8.30 9.22
N ASN A 63 -7.87 7.66 8.70
CA ASN A 63 -8.00 6.20 8.78
C ASN A 63 -6.98 5.49 7.87
N LEU A 64 -6.56 6.14 6.80
CA LEU A 64 -5.55 5.61 5.90
C LEU A 64 -4.15 5.64 6.51
N VAL A 65 -3.84 6.64 7.33
CA VAL A 65 -2.50 6.82 7.95
C VAL A 65 -2.06 5.55 8.67
N GLY A 66 -2.94 4.96 9.48
CA GLY A 66 -2.60 3.76 10.24
C GLY A 66 -2.53 2.48 9.40
N ARG A 67 -3.08 2.48 8.18
CA ARG A 67 -3.17 1.29 7.33
C ARG A 67 -2.08 1.22 6.26
N VAL A 68 -1.55 2.35 5.84
CA VAL A 68 -0.55 2.40 4.75
C VAL A 68 0.87 2.63 5.23
N HIS A 69 1.07 2.82 6.52
CA HIS A 69 2.41 3.00 7.13
C HIS A 69 3.21 4.15 6.53
N LEU A 70 2.54 5.25 6.21
CA LEU A 70 3.15 6.50 5.77
C LEU A 70 2.91 7.58 6.81
N SER A 71 3.78 8.59 6.83
CA SER A 71 3.50 9.79 7.62
C SER A 71 2.28 10.51 7.06
N GLN A 72 1.63 11.32 7.87
CA GLN A 72 0.47 12.09 7.43
C GLN A 72 0.82 13.02 6.25
N SER A 73 1.98 13.65 6.29
CA SER A 73 2.41 14.54 5.20
C SER A 73 2.71 13.78 3.91
N ALA A 74 3.32 12.60 4.00
CA ALA A 74 3.58 11.77 2.84
C ALA A 74 2.27 11.28 2.22
N LEU A 75 1.32 10.84 3.06
CA LEU A 75 0.02 10.39 2.60
C LEU A 75 -0.77 11.52 1.94
N SER A 76 -0.74 12.73 2.52
CA SER A 76 -1.42 13.89 1.95
C SER A 76 -0.91 14.22 0.55
N ARG A 77 0.43 14.17 0.36
CA ARG A 77 1.04 14.40 -0.96
C ARG A 77 0.66 13.30 -1.96
N LEU A 78 0.62 12.07 -1.50
CA LEU A 78 0.21 10.94 -2.33
C LEU A 78 -1.22 11.09 -2.81
N ILE A 79 -2.14 11.42 -1.90
CA ILE A 79 -3.55 11.62 -2.22
C ILE A 79 -3.73 12.79 -3.19
N ALA A 80 -3.00 13.89 -2.98
CA ALA A 80 -3.05 15.04 -3.88
C ALA A 80 -2.64 14.66 -5.31
N ARG A 81 -1.62 13.81 -5.44
CA ARG A 81 -1.18 13.32 -6.75
C ARG A 81 -2.23 12.39 -7.38
N LEU A 82 -2.82 11.48 -6.61
CA LEU A 82 -3.87 10.59 -7.10
C LEU A 82 -5.11 11.39 -7.54
N GLU A 83 -5.44 12.46 -6.81
CA GLU A 83 -6.53 13.36 -7.18
C GLU A 83 -6.23 14.09 -8.50
N LYS A 84 -5.02 14.59 -8.64
CA LYS A 84 -4.57 15.26 -9.87
C LYS A 84 -4.66 14.32 -11.07
N ASP A 85 -4.34 13.05 -10.87
CA ASP A 85 -4.41 12.03 -11.92
C ASP A 85 -5.84 11.53 -12.16
N GLY A 86 -6.81 12.02 -11.40
CA GLY A 86 -8.22 11.67 -11.58
C GLY A 86 -8.61 10.31 -11.01
N LEU A 87 -7.79 9.74 -10.12
CA LEU A 87 -8.03 8.41 -9.57
C LEU A 87 -8.86 8.43 -8.29
N VAL A 88 -8.79 9.54 -7.55
CA VAL A 88 -9.56 9.73 -6.33
C VAL A 88 -10.16 11.14 -6.33
N THR A 89 -11.18 11.33 -5.50
CA THR A 89 -11.73 12.66 -5.19
C THR A 89 -11.62 12.89 -3.70
N ARG A 90 -11.37 14.14 -3.32
CA ARG A 90 -11.42 14.55 -1.91
C ARG A 90 -12.66 15.40 -1.69
N SER A 91 -13.30 15.17 -0.55
CA SER A 91 -14.45 15.99 -0.15
C SER A 91 -14.34 16.28 1.34
N MET A 92 -14.97 17.37 1.75
CA MET A 92 -15.11 17.72 3.16
C MET A 92 -16.57 17.53 3.55
N CYS A 93 -16.79 16.87 4.70
CA CYS A 93 -18.14 16.76 5.22
C CYS A 93 -18.58 18.10 5.78
N ALA A 94 -19.79 18.55 5.42
CA ALA A 94 -20.35 19.81 5.91
C ALA A 94 -20.53 19.82 7.44
N GLU A 95 -20.74 18.63 8.03
CA GLU A 95 -20.94 18.47 9.47
C GLU A 95 -19.63 18.37 10.26
N ASP A 96 -18.54 17.97 9.60
CA ASP A 96 -17.24 17.80 10.24
C ASP A 96 -16.17 18.52 9.40
N ARG A 97 -15.91 19.77 9.72
CA ARG A 97 -14.96 20.62 9.01
C ARG A 97 -13.52 20.12 9.13
N ARG A 98 -13.24 19.16 10.03
CA ARG A 98 -11.90 18.59 10.23
C ARG A 98 -11.68 17.33 9.41
N GLY A 99 -12.75 16.77 8.85
CA GLY A 99 -12.68 15.51 8.12
C GLY A 99 -12.47 15.74 6.64
N VAL A 100 -11.39 15.19 6.10
CA VAL A 100 -11.19 15.07 4.66
C VAL A 100 -11.48 13.62 4.30
N PHE A 101 -12.40 13.43 3.36
CA PHE A 101 -12.81 12.12 2.87
C PHE A 101 -12.23 11.88 1.48
N VAL A 102 -11.85 10.66 1.21
CA VAL A 102 -11.29 10.24 -0.07
C VAL A 102 -12.14 9.11 -0.63
N SER A 103 -12.46 9.19 -1.92
CA SER A 103 -13.23 8.17 -2.63
C SER A 103 -12.57 7.85 -3.96
N LEU A 104 -12.69 6.60 -4.43
CA LEU A 104 -12.23 6.23 -5.76
C LEU A 104 -13.17 6.81 -6.81
N THR A 105 -12.57 7.30 -7.91
CA THR A 105 -13.31 7.58 -9.14
C THR A 105 -13.48 6.27 -9.92
N GLN A 106 -14.30 6.28 -10.96
CA GLN A 106 -14.40 5.12 -11.85
C GLN A 106 -13.05 4.80 -12.51
N LYS A 107 -12.32 5.84 -12.89
CA LYS A 107 -10.96 5.69 -13.44
C LYS A 107 -10.04 4.98 -12.44
N GLY A 108 -10.13 5.36 -11.15
CA GLY A 108 -9.36 4.71 -10.08
C GLY A 108 -9.74 3.25 -9.90
N ARG A 109 -11.02 2.92 -9.96
CA ARG A 109 -11.50 1.52 -9.88
C ARG A 109 -10.98 0.69 -11.04
N ASP A 110 -11.05 1.24 -12.24
CA ASP A 110 -10.62 0.54 -13.45
C ASP A 110 -9.12 0.29 -13.41
N LEU A 111 -8.33 1.29 -13.01
CA LEU A 111 -6.88 1.14 -12.90
C LEU A 111 -6.51 0.13 -11.81
N HIS A 112 -7.18 0.18 -10.66
CA HIS A 112 -6.95 -0.80 -9.59
C HIS A 112 -7.19 -2.22 -10.09
N ALA A 113 -8.30 -2.46 -10.79
CA ALA A 113 -8.62 -3.78 -11.34
C ALA A 113 -7.56 -4.24 -12.35
N GLU A 114 -7.05 -3.31 -13.15
CA GLU A 114 -6.02 -3.61 -14.17
C GLU A 114 -4.69 -4.00 -13.53
N VAL A 115 -4.25 -3.31 -12.48
CA VAL A 115 -2.92 -3.52 -11.87
C VAL A 115 -2.93 -4.55 -10.74
N LEU A 116 -4.08 -4.92 -10.21
CA LEU A 116 -4.18 -5.87 -9.11
C LEU A 116 -3.46 -7.19 -9.39
N PRO A 117 -3.65 -7.84 -10.56
CA PRO A 117 -2.91 -9.08 -10.85
C PRO A 117 -1.40 -8.85 -10.98
N LEU A 118 -0.98 -7.68 -11.40
CA LEU A 118 0.46 -7.35 -11.51
C LEU A 118 1.09 -7.22 -10.12
N GLN A 119 0.40 -6.57 -9.19
CA GLN A 119 0.86 -6.44 -7.81
C GLN A 119 0.92 -7.83 -7.14
N ARG A 120 -0.10 -8.65 -7.33
CA ARG A 120 -0.13 -10.01 -6.78
C ARG A 120 0.99 -10.89 -7.34
N ALA A 121 1.29 -10.76 -8.62
CA ALA A 121 2.41 -11.49 -9.24
C ALA A 121 3.75 -11.05 -8.64
N ALA A 122 3.93 -9.76 -8.39
CA ALA A 122 5.13 -9.24 -7.73
C ALA A 122 5.27 -9.80 -6.32
N LEU A 123 4.18 -9.85 -5.55
CA LEU A 123 4.17 -10.44 -4.22
C LEU A 123 4.54 -11.93 -4.26
N ALA A 124 4.01 -12.66 -5.23
CA ALA A 124 4.32 -14.08 -5.39
C ALA A 124 5.80 -14.31 -5.67
N ARG A 125 6.43 -13.44 -6.49
CA ARG A 125 7.86 -13.56 -6.81
C ARG A 125 8.76 -13.35 -5.59
N THR A 126 8.35 -12.48 -4.66
CA THR A 126 9.21 -12.11 -3.53
C THR A 126 8.85 -12.82 -2.24
N LEU A 127 7.58 -13.15 -2.03
CA LEU A 127 7.07 -13.76 -0.80
C LEU A 127 6.70 -15.23 -1.00
N GLY A 128 6.21 -15.60 -2.18
CA GLY A 128 5.78 -16.94 -2.48
C GLY A 128 6.92 -17.96 -2.46
N ASP A 129 8.09 -17.58 -2.93
CA ASP A 129 9.28 -18.45 -2.94
C ASP A 129 9.69 -18.86 -1.52
N GLY A 130 9.54 -17.94 -0.55
CA GLY A 130 9.80 -18.22 0.86
C GLY A 130 8.82 -19.25 1.43
N GLU A 131 7.56 -19.17 1.08
CA GLU A 131 6.54 -20.12 1.50
C GLU A 131 6.78 -21.50 0.86
N ALA A 132 7.13 -21.53 -0.41
CA ALA A 132 7.46 -22.79 -1.09
C ALA A 132 8.65 -23.47 -0.44
N ALA A 133 9.65 -22.73 -0.02
CA ALA A 133 10.82 -23.26 0.68
C ALA A 133 10.48 -23.75 2.08
N SER A 134 9.58 -23.09 2.80
CA SER A 134 9.18 -23.49 4.16
C SER A 134 8.15 -24.61 4.18
N GLY A 135 7.47 -24.87 3.08
CA GLY A 135 6.48 -25.93 2.95
C GLY A 135 7.07 -27.32 2.67
N ARG A 136 8.37 -27.43 2.64
CA ARG A 136 9.07 -28.71 2.40
C ARG A 136 9.61 -29.33 3.70
#